data_6beb40bd12dc7515903d7b80a117fd12
#
_entry.id   6beb40bd12dc7515903d7b80a117fd12
#
_cell.length_a   1.000
_cell.length_b   1.000
_cell.length_c   1.000
_cell.angle_alpha   90.00
_cell.angle_beta   90.00
_cell.angle_gamma   90.00
#
_symmetry.space_group_name_H-M   'P 1'
#
loop_
_entity.id
_entity.type
_entity.pdbx_description
1 polymer ?
#
loop_
_entity_poly.entity_id
_entity_poly.type
_entity_poly.pdbx_seq_one_letter_code
_entity_poly.pdbx_strand_id
1 'polypeptide(L)'
;YGINSGKMTLVVTEHGKEICDVIDSCCGRGSTILQGQGGYRCDNKQIVMCVCNNKEMYLLQHAIKEADPASFMIILESNEVHGEGFRTIRIGEGETQAKNSAV
;
A
#
# COMPACT_ATOMS: atom_id res chain seq x y z
N TYR A 1 -5.64 -4.17 21.81
CA TYR A 1 -4.79 -4.17 21.43
C TYR A 1 -4.32 -3.53 20.24
N GLY A 2 -3.50 -2.71 20.15
CA GLY A 2 -2.92 -2.08 19.03
C GLY A 2 -3.46 -2.59 17.73
N ILE A 3 -4.67 -2.94 17.79
CA ILE A 3 -5.23 -3.56 16.67
C ILE A 3 -5.26 -2.69 15.47
N ASN A 4 -5.13 -1.41 15.64
CA ASN A 4 -5.15 -0.52 14.51
C ASN A 4 -3.77 -0.15 14.04
N SER A 5 -2.76 -0.77 14.57
CA SER A 5 -1.41 -0.48 14.11
C SER A 5 -1.16 -1.24 12.81
N GLY A 6 -0.21 -0.75 12.04
CA GLY A 6 0.11 -1.38 10.79
C GLY A 6 1.35 -0.77 10.20
N LYS A 7 1.62 -1.15 8.97
CA LYS A 7 2.74 -0.62 8.22
C LYS A 7 2.22 0.26 7.10
N MET A 8 2.80 1.42 6.95
CA MET A 8 2.49 2.27 5.82
C MET A 8 3.61 2.16 4.81
N THR A 9 3.23 1.95 3.56
CA THR A 9 4.20 1.78 2.50
C THR A 9 4.05 2.90 1.49
N LEU A 10 5.17 3.49 1.12
CA LEU A 10 5.22 4.48 0.06
C LEU A 10 6.14 3.93 -1.01
N VAL A 11 5.62 3.79 -2.22
CA VAL A 11 6.39 3.25 -3.33
C VAL A 11 6.55 4.32 -4.37
N VAL A 12 7.78 4.75 -4.59
CA VAL A 12 8.07 5.73 -5.61
C VAL A 12 8.36 4.99 -6.90
N THR A 13 7.56 5.23 -7.91
CA THR A 13 7.60 4.43 -9.12
C THR A 13 7.12 5.24 -10.31
N GLU A 14 7.39 4.75 -11.49
CA GLU A 14 6.81 5.33 -12.69
C GLU A 14 5.67 4.47 -13.20
N HIS A 15 5.33 3.40 -12.47
CA HIS A 15 4.30 2.47 -12.88
C HIS A 15 3.25 2.31 -11.79
N GLY A 16 2.69 3.44 -11.36
CA GLY A 16 1.79 3.45 -10.22
C GLY A 16 0.61 2.51 -10.36
N LYS A 17 -0.01 2.49 -11.53
CA LYS A 17 -1.17 1.64 -11.71
C LYS A 17 -0.82 0.16 -11.57
N GLU A 18 0.31 -0.23 -12.09
CA GLU A 18 0.75 -1.61 -11.98
C GLU A 18 1.00 -1.98 -10.53
N ILE A 19 1.59 -1.06 -9.77
CA ILE A 19 1.85 -1.32 -8.37
C ILE A 19 0.54 -1.44 -7.61
N CYS A 20 -0.44 -0.61 -7.94
CA CYS A 20 -1.74 -0.72 -7.29
C CYS A 20 -2.38 -2.07 -7.57
N ASP A 21 -2.25 -2.56 -8.79
CA ASP A 21 -2.79 -3.86 -9.14
C ASP A 21 -2.09 -4.97 -8.38
N VAL A 22 -0.78 -4.84 -8.20
CA VAL A 22 -0.02 -5.83 -7.44
C VAL A 22 -0.47 -5.84 -5.98
N ILE A 23 -0.68 -4.66 -5.41
CA ILE A 23 -1.11 -4.57 -4.03
C ILE A 23 -2.47 -5.23 -3.86
N ASP A 24 -3.37 -4.96 -4.79
CA ASP A 24 -4.70 -5.54 -4.72
C ASP A 24 -4.64 -7.06 -4.85
N SER A 25 -3.85 -7.55 -5.80
CA SER A 25 -3.74 -9.00 -6.00
C SER A 25 -3.08 -9.69 -4.83
N CYS A 26 -2.10 -9.04 -4.24
CA CYS A 26 -1.30 -9.67 -3.19
C CYS A 26 -2.00 -9.63 -1.84
N CYS A 27 -2.62 -8.51 -1.52
CA CYS A 27 -3.13 -8.29 -0.18
C CYS A 27 -4.61 -7.92 -0.13
N GLY A 28 -5.21 -7.64 -1.27
CA GLY A 28 -6.59 -7.22 -1.28
C GLY A 28 -6.80 -5.85 -0.67
N ARG A 29 -5.75 -5.03 -0.63
CA ARG A 29 -5.85 -3.69 -0.05
C ARG A 29 -5.95 -2.65 -1.13
N GLY A 30 -6.67 -1.59 -0.82
CA GLY A 30 -6.69 -0.43 -1.70
C GLY A 30 -5.41 0.36 -1.54
N SER A 31 -5.16 1.23 -2.50
CA SER A 31 -3.99 2.08 -2.45
C SER A 31 -4.32 3.41 -3.09
N THR A 32 -3.49 4.40 -2.82
CA THR A 32 -3.71 5.75 -3.30
C THR A 32 -2.47 6.19 -4.05
N ILE A 33 -2.67 6.76 -5.22
CA ILE A 33 -1.56 7.27 -6.02
C ILE A 33 -1.45 8.76 -5.81
N LEU A 34 -0.26 9.20 -5.43
CA LEU A 34 0.05 10.61 -5.29
C LEU A 34 0.98 10.99 -6.42
N GLN A 35 0.77 12.18 -6.98
CA GLN A 35 1.63 12.67 -8.03
C GLN A 35 2.80 13.41 -7.40
N GLY A 36 3.98 13.19 -7.92
CA GLY A 36 5.16 13.83 -7.40
C GLY A 36 6.11 14.20 -8.52
N GLN A 37 7.22 14.79 -8.13
CA GLN A 37 8.20 15.24 -9.07
C GLN A 37 9.58 14.95 -8.52
N GLY A 38 10.46 14.42 -9.36
CA GLY A 38 11.81 14.16 -8.94
C GLY A 38 12.49 15.46 -8.57
N GLY A 39 13.19 15.44 -7.44
CA GLY A 39 13.80 16.67 -6.94
C GLY A 39 14.98 17.13 -7.76
N TYR A 40 15.66 16.20 -8.40
CA TYR A 40 16.85 16.54 -9.17
C TYR A 40 16.54 16.77 -10.63
N ARG A 41 15.87 15.79 -11.25
CA ARG A 41 15.59 15.89 -12.69
C ARG A 41 14.26 16.53 -12.99
N CYS A 42 13.45 16.73 -11.99
CA CYS A 42 12.13 17.33 -12.15
C CYS A 42 11.23 16.50 -13.07
N ASP A 43 11.49 15.22 -13.16
CA ASP A 43 10.63 14.33 -13.93
C ASP A 43 9.43 13.90 -13.07
N ASN A 44 8.39 13.46 -13.72
CA ASN A 44 7.19 13.05 -13.02
C ASN A 44 7.39 11.72 -12.34
N LYS A 45 6.91 11.61 -11.12
CA LYS A 45 6.95 10.37 -10.36
C LYS A 45 5.59 10.12 -9.75
N GLN A 46 5.32 8.89 -9.46
CA GLN A 46 4.11 8.52 -8.75
C GLN A 46 4.49 7.88 -7.43
N ILE A 47 3.69 8.14 -6.42
CA ILE A 47 3.92 7.57 -5.11
C ILE A 47 2.67 6.80 -4.76
N VAL A 48 2.81 5.48 -4.61
CA VAL A 48 1.69 4.63 -4.26
C VAL A 48 1.73 4.39 -2.77
N MET A 49 0.65 4.76 -2.10
CA MET A 49 0.57 4.65 -0.65
C MET A 49 -0.44 3.58 -0.28
N CYS A 50 -0.08 2.70 0.63
CA CYS A 50 -1.03 1.73 1.15
C CYS A 50 -0.67 1.39 2.59
N VAL A 51 -1.65 0.82 3.29
CA VAL A 51 -1.47 0.41 4.67
C VAL A 51 -1.75 -1.08 4.72
N CYS A 52 -0.88 -1.81 5.39
CA CYS A 52 -1.07 -3.26 5.51
C CYS A 52 -0.52 -3.72 6.85
N ASN A 53 -0.75 -4.98 7.17
CA ASN A 53 -0.19 -5.53 8.40
C ASN A 53 1.16 -6.14 8.13
N ASN A 54 1.80 -6.65 9.18
CA ASN A 54 3.16 -7.16 9.05
C ASN A 54 3.27 -8.35 8.11
N LYS A 55 2.30 -9.23 8.16
CA LYS A 55 2.33 -10.38 7.29
C LYS A 55 2.22 -10.00 5.83
N GLU A 56 1.31 -9.10 5.56
CA GLU A 56 1.10 -8.63 4.20
C GLU A 56 2.33 -7.93 3.67
N MET A 57 3.00 -7.19 4.54
CA MET A 57 4.17 -6.45 4.14
C MET A 57 5.27 -7.37 3.62
N TYR A 58 5.43 -8.49 4.26
CA TYR A 58 6.45 -9.43 3.86
C TYR A 58 6.25 -9.89 2.41
N LEU A 59 5.02 -10.25 2.08
CA LEU A 59 4.71 -10.67 0.73
C LEU A 59 4.77 -9.52 -0.25
N LEU A 60 4.30 -8.38 0.19
CA LEU A 60 4.20 -7.22 -0.67
C LEU A 60 5.55 -6.72 -1.13
N GLN A 61 6.54 -6.76 -0.27
CA GLN A 61 7.87 -6.32 -0.65
C GLN A 61 8.38 -7.07 -1.86
N HIS A 62 8.21 -8.37 -1.86
CA HIS A 62 8.68 -9.18 -2.97
C HIS A 62 7.87 -8.92 -4.24
N ALA A 63 6.56 -8.83 -4.09
CA ALA A 63 5.71 -8.65 -5.25
C ALA A 63 5.98 -7.31 -5.94
N ILE A 64 6.17 -6.27 -5.16
CA ILE A 64 6.44 -4.96 -5.73
C ILE A 64 7.80 -4.93 -6.40
N LYS A 65 8.78 -5.54 -5.77
CA LYS A 65 10.12 -5.54 -6.34
C LYS A 65 10.15 -6.29 -7.67
N GLU A 66 9.37 -7.34 -7.75
CA GLU A 66 9.28 -8.07 -9.00
C GLU A 66 8.58 -7.28 -10.08
N ALA A 67 7.53 -6.58 -9.70
CA ALA A 67 6.77 -5.81 -10.67
C ALA A 67 7.55 -4.61 -11.19
N ASP A 68 8.34 -3.99 -10.34
CA ASP A 68 9.11 -2.82 -10.73
C ASP A 68 10.42 -2.79 -9.97
N PRO A 69 11.45 -3.43 -10.53
CA PRO A 69 12.75 -3.48 -9.84
C PRO A 69 13.37 -2.11 -9.58
N ALA A 70 12.97 -1.11 -10.35
CA ALA A 70 13.49 0.23 -10.18
C ALA A 70 12.75 1.05 -9.15
N SER A 71 11.70 0.50 -8.58
CA SER A 71 10.91 1.26 -7.62
C SER A 71 11.65 1.42 -6.30
N PHE A 72 11.25 2.45 -5.57
CA PHE A 72 11.86 2.76 -4.28
C PHE A 72 10.78 2.66 -3.23
N MET A 73 10.98 1.80 -2.27
CA MET A 73 9.94 1.51 -1.29
C MET A 73 10.35 1.98 0.10
N ILE A 74 9.48 2.72 0.75
CA ILE A 74 9.68 3.19 2.10
C ILE A 74 8.62 2.56 2.98
N ILE A 75 9.03 1.98 4.09
CA ILE A 75 8.10 1.33 5.01
C ILE A 75 8.17 2.04 6.35
N LEU A 76 7.00 2.46 6.82
CA LEU A 76 6.90 3.17 8.08
C LEU A 76 5.96 2.44 9.02
N GLU A 77 6.22 2.57 10.30
CA GLU A 77 5.33 2.03 11.30
C GLU A 77 4.19 3.01 11.54
N SER A 78 2.99 2.49 11.66
CA SER A 78 1.85 3.29 12.06
C SER A 78 1.36 2.80 13.39
N ASN A 79 1.20 3.72 14.34
CA ASN A 79 0.68 3.33 15.65
C ASN A 79 -0.79 3.03 15.59
N GLU A 80 -1.53 3.78 14.81
CA GLU A 80 -2.97 3.60 14.71
C GLU A 80 -3.42 3.87 13.29
N VAL A 81 -4.37 3.07 12.84
CA VAL A 81 -5.02 3.28 11.56
C VAL A 81 -6.51 3.24 11.80
N HIS A 82 -7.20 4.29 11.42
CA HIS A 82 -8.63 4.37 11.56
C HIS A 82 -9.25 4.51 10.20
N GLY A 83 -10.23 3.70 9.91
CA GLY A 83 -10.88 3.77 8.62
C GLY A 83 -11.48 2.46 8.25
N GLU A 84 -12.37 2.49 7.29
CA GLU A 84 -13.00 1.29 6.82
C GLU A 84 -12.01 0.45 6.06
N GLY A 85 -12.22 -0.83 6.12
CA GLY A 85 -11.40 -1.75 5.38
C GLY A 85 -10.27 -2.34 6.19
N PHE A 86 -9.66 -1.56 7.06
CA PHE A 86 -8.52 -2.08 7.79
C PHE A 86 -8.95 -2.93 8.95
N ARG A 87 -9.95 -2.48 9.67
CA ARG A 87 -10.38 -3.22 10.84
C ARG A 87 -11.37 -4.30 10.53
N THR A 88 -12.10 -4.14 9.46
CA THR A 88 -13.18 -5.06 9.21
C THR A 88 -12.73 -6.37 8.65
N ILE A 89 -11.48 -6.49 8.34
CA ILE A 89 -11.00 -7.73 7.79
C ILE A 89 -11.30 -8.91 8.66
N ARG A 90 -11.17 -8.73 9.95
CA ARG A 90 -11.36 -9.84 10.83
C ARG A 90 -12.81 -10.21 10.99
N ILE A 91 -13.70 -9.40 10.55
CA ILE A 91 -15.09 -9.69 10.70
C ILE A 91 -15.54 -10.69 9.67
N GLY A 92 -14.97 -10.63 8.53
CA GLY A 92 -15.22 -11.66 7.58
C GLY A 92 -16.39 -11.47 6.68
N GLU A 93 -17.38 -10.73 7.08
CA GLU A 93 -18.46 -10.52 6.18
C GLU A 93 -18.43 -9.10 5.76
N GLY A 94 -18.92 -8.78 4.69
CA GLY A 94 -18.94 -7.45 4.16
C GLY A 94 -17.58 -6.98 3.81
N GLU A 95 -16.69 -7.86 3.89
CA GLU A 95 -15.37 -7.48 3.77
C GLU A 95 -14.95 -7.16 2.47
N THR A 96 -15.60 -7.63 1.50
CA THR A 96 -15.15 -7.32 0.17
C THR A 96 -15.20 -5.86 -0.11
N GLN A 97 -16.15 -5.18 0.48
CA GLN A 97 -16.18 -3.79 0.23
C GLN A 97 -15.11 -3.10 0.99
N ALA A 98 -14.75 -3.68 2.11
CA ALA A 98 -13.81 -3.04 2.97
C ALA A 98 -12.45 -2.86 2.35
N LYS A 99 -12.06 -3.76 1.50
CA LYS A 99 -10.73 -3.66 0.95
C LYS A 99 -10.55 -2.39 0.15
N ASN A 100 -11.61 -1.83 -0.34
CA ASN A 100 -11.49 -0.66 -1.16
C ASN A 100 -11.35 0.62 -0.39
N SER A 101 -11.52 0.56 0.90
CA SER A 101 -11.43 1.77 1.68
C SER A 101 -10.22 1.81 2.58
N ALA A 102 -9.32 0.91 2.41
CA ALA A 102 -8.17 0.88 3.28
C ALA A 102 -7.23 2.05 3.07
N VAL A 103 -7.25 2.68 1.96
CA VAL A 103 -6.42 3.86 1.75
C VAL A 103 -7.09 4.83 0.77
#